data_0acb9ec2f6a428b382ddc2196c640d0f
#
_entry.id   0acb9ec2f6a428b382ddc2196c640d0f
#
_cell.length_a   1.000
_cell.length_b   1.000
_cell.length_c   1.000
_cell.angle_alpha   90.00
_cell.angle_beta   90.00
_cell.angle_gamma   90.00
#
_symmetry.space_group_name_H-M   'P 1'
#
loop_
_entity.id
_entity.type
_entity.pdbx_description
1 polymer ?
#
loop_
_entity_poly.entity_id
_entity_poly.type
_entity_poly.pdbx_seq_one_letter_code
_entity_poly.pdbx_strand_id
1 'polypeptide(L)'
;LAIFALAACGSNQKQSKEKQESSTVQKSSSDKERYKGSYSNLNSKASVDEVRTLLSTYLDQDSVDKFLGLVTDYDSIVGSVGLTGDFSKFKKTDYNVEKISDLWTKKKGDFVGTNCRINSYTLLKNRIEIPKMKADSELLFVDNDDIDKGKIFDEADKEAFNILYSRVPTEATTDVKVHAKKMEEYFAHFKFNENARMLSVIVHDNLDGNTLFVGHVGVLVPAKDSYLFVEKLTFEEPYQAIKFATKEDVYKYLETKYQDYTGEGLAKPFIMDNEKWVEM
;
A
#
# COMPACT_ATOMS: atom_id res chain seq x y z
N LEU A 1 0.87 -12.04 -27.12
CA LEU A 1 1.63 -11.18 -26.18
C LEU A 1 0.62 -10.66 -25.14
N ALA A 2 0.48 -11.37 -24.02
CA ALA A 2 -0.37 -10.92 -22.93
C ALA A 2 0.48 -9.98 -22.06
N ILE A 3 0.19 -8.70 -22.14
CA ILE A 3 0.74 -7.69 -21.23
C ILE A 3 0.01 -7.86 -19.91
N PHE A 4 0.62 -8.54 -18.96
CA PHE A 4 0.17 -8.50 -17.57
C PHE A 4 0.62 -7.17 -16.98
N ALA A 5 -0.28 -6.19 -17.01
CA ALA A 5 -0.14 -5.03 -16.14
C ALA A 5 -0.29 -5.53 -14.70
N LEU A 6 0.82 -5.76 -14.02
CA LEU A 6 0.86 -5.94 -12.58
C LEU A 6 0.46 -4.61 -11.93
N ALA A 7 -0.86 -4.37 -11.89
CA ALA A 7 -1.41 -3.50 -10.87
C ALA A 7 -1.18 -4.23 -9.54
N ALA A 8 0.02 -4.11 -8.98
CA ALA A 8 0.40 -4.71 -7.72
C ALA A 8 -0.26 -3.98 -6.54
N CYS A 9 -1.55 -3.85 -6.64
CA CYS A 9 -2.53 -3.57 -5.61
C CYS A 9 -3.79 -4.35 -6.02
N GLY A 10 -3.75 -5.67 -5.81
CA GLY A 10 -4.86 -6.61 -5.77
C GLY A 10 -5.93 -6.51 -6.86
N SER A 11 -5.76 -7.18 -7.98
CA SER A 11 -6.88 -7.59 -8.81
C SER A 11 -6.97 -9.11 -8.86
N ASN A 12 -8.10 -9.65 -8.43
CA ASN A 12 -8.44 -11.06 -8.59
C ASN A 12 -8.57 -11.41 -10.07
N GLN A 13 -7.67 -12.25 -10.59
CA GLN A 13 -7.82 -12.84 -11.91
C GLN A 13 -8.99 -13.83 -11.94
N LYS A 14 -9.94 -13.62 -12.85
CA LYS A 14 -10.89 -14.67 -13.26
C LYS A 14 -10.13 -15.72 -14.08
N GLN A 15 -9.93 -16.90 -13.51
CA GLN A 15 -9.57 -18.09 -14.30
C GLN A 15 -10.78 -18.67 -14.98
N SER A 16 -10.64 -18.95 -16.29
CA SER A 16 -11.57 -19.69 -17.10
C SER A 16 -11.80 -21.11 -16.56
N LYS A 17 -13.06 -21.54 -16.56
CA LYS A 17 -13.49 -22.87 -16.12
C LYS A 17 -12.97 -23.95 -17.05
N GLU A 18 -12.09 -24.80 -16.57
CA GLU A 18 -12.03 -26.21 -16.96
C GLU A 18 -12.36 -27.07 -15.74
N LYS A 19 -13.27 -28.03 -15.99
CA LYS A 19 -13.74 -29.00 -15.01
C LYS A 19 -12.60 -29.94 -14.63
N GLN A 20 -12.25 -30.01 -13.34
CA GLN A 20 -11.66 -31.21 -12.78
C GLN A 20 -12.21 -31.48 -11.39
N GLU A 21 -12.38 -32.77 -11.11
CA GLU A 21 -13.17 -33.37 -10.06
C GLU A 21 -12.69 -33.06 -8.63
N SER A 22 -13.67 -33.13 -7.75
CA SER A 22 -13.62 -33.01 -6.30
C SER A 22 -12.42 -33.70 -5.62
N SER A 23 -11.64 -32.91 -4.93
CA SER A 23 -11.03 -33.34 -3.69
C SER A 23 -11.40 -32.30 -2.60
N THR A 24 -12.14 -32.81 -1.63
CA THR A 24 -12.57 -32.07 -0.44
C THR A 24 -11.35 -31.66 0.37
N VAL A 25 -10.83 -30.45 0.14
CA VAL A 25 -9.89 -29.84 1.08
C VAL A 25 -10.71 -29.28 2.24
N GLN A 26 -10.60 -29.93 3.38
CA GLN A 26 -11.11 -29.44 4.64
C GLN A 26 -10.58 -28.01 4.87
N LYS A 27 -11.49 -27.03 4.86
CA LYS A 27 -11.22 -25.70 5.39
C LYS A 27 -10.81 -25.85 6.86
N SER A 28 -9.54 -25.73 7.15
CA SER A 28 -9.07 -25.65 8.53
C SER A 28 -9.57 -24.31 9.12
N SER A 29 -10.52 -24.42 10.01
CA SER A 29 -11.02 -23.34 10.84
C SER A 29 -9.99 -22.95 11.89
N SER A 30 -8.99 -22.15 11.52
CA SER A 30 -8.05 -21.55 12.48
C SER A 30 -7.53 -20.18 12.05
N ASP A 31 -8.42 -19.31 11.54
CA ASP A 31 -8.15 -17.87 11.50
C ASP A 31 -8.43 -17.29 12.92
N LYS A 32 -7.70 -17.78 13.91
CA LYS A 32 -7.56 -17.06 15.18
C LYS A 32 -6.77 -15.80 14.89
N GLU A 33 -7.36 -14.64 15.21
CA GLU A 33 -6.77 -13.32 15.13
C GLU A 33 -5.26 -13.35 15.46
N ARG A 34 -4.42 -13.27 14.44
CA ARG A 34 -2.95 -13.28 14.58
C ARG A 34 -2.41 -11.94 15.09
N TYR A 35 -3.21 -10.88 15.04
CA TYR A 35 -2.86 -9.55 15.53
C TYR A 35 -4.08 -8.87 16.13
N LYS A 36 -3.87 -8.06 17.18
CA LYS A 36 -4.92 -7.29 17.84
C LYS A 36 -4.93 -5.87 17.28
N GLY A 37 -6.07 -5.42 16.81
CA GLY A 37 -6.21 -4.07 16.29
C GLY A 37 -7.67 -3.67 16.14
N SER A 38 -7.87 -2.39 15.98
CA SER A 38 -9.15 -1.82 15.54
C SER A 38 -8.92 -1.07 14.21
N TYR A 39 -9.90 -1.10 13.32
CA TYR A 39 -9.79 -0.48 12.01
C TYR A 39 -11.00 0.37 11.67
N SER A 40 -10.79 1.30 10.73
CA SER A 40 -11.80 2.11 10.09
C SER A 40 -11.45 2.28 8.61
N ASN A 41 -12.47 2.40 7.75
CA ASN A 41 -12.29 2.88 6.38
C ASN A 41 -12.39 4.41 6.28
N LEU A 42 -12.40 5.11 7.41
CA LEU A 42 -12.51 6.57 7.51
C LEU A 42 -13.84 7.15 6.99
N ASN A 43 -14.88 6.32 6.89
CA ASN A 43 -16.20 6.71 6.40
C ASN A 43 -17.10 7.29 7.54
N SER A 44 -16.48 7.99 8.49
CA SER A 44 -17.18 8.79 9.49
C SER A 44 -16.36 10.00 9.90
N LYS A 45 -17.08 11.07 10.30
CA LYS A 45 -16.40 12.27 10.81
C LYS A 45 -15.51 11.98 12.02
N ALA A 46 -15.96 11.11 12.92
CA ALA A 46 -15.24 10.78 14.15
C ALA A 46 -13.90 10.11 13.86
N SER A 47 -13.88 9.12 12.97
CA SER A 47 -12.63 8.43 12.58
C SER A 47 -11.69 9.35 11.81
N VAL A 48 -12.21 10.20 10.92
CA VAL A 48 -11.41 11.20 10.18
C VAL A 48 -10.76 12.20 11.13
N ASP A 49 -11.53 12.76 12.09
CA ASP A 49 -11.03 13.74 13.07
C ASP A 49 -9.95 13.11 13.98
N GLU A 50 -10.15 11.86 14.39
CA GLU A 50 -9.16 11.14 15.20
C GLU A 50 -7.87 10.89 14.43
N VAL A 51 -7.96 10.39 13.20
CA VAL A 51 -6.80 10.14 12.34
C VAL A 51 -6.10 11.45 11.99
N ARG A 52 -6.83 12.53 11.71
CA ARG A 52 -6.27 13.87 11.52
C ARG A 52 -5.41 14.28 12.71
N THR A 53 -5.94 14.17 13.91
CA THR A 53 -5.23 14.55 15.15
C THR A 53 -3.93 13.77 15.32
N LEU A 54 -3.97 12.45 15.10
CA LEU A 54 -2.79 11.59 15.23
C LEU A 54 -1.74 11.88 14.16
N LEU A 55 -2.15 11.98 12.90
CA LEU A 55 -1.23 12.25 11.79
C LEU A 55 -0.58 13.63 11.91
N SER A 56 -1.35 14.68 12.25
CA SER A 56 -0.85 16.06 12.38
C SER A 56 0.15 16.25 13.51
N THR A 57 0.28 15.26 14.42
CA THR A 57 1.34 15.28 15.45
C THR A 57 2.73 15.07 14.84
N TYR A 58 2.83 14.32 13.73
CA TYR A 58 4.11 13.89 13.15
C TYR A 58 4.30 14.30 11.69
N LEU A 59 3.24 14.72 11.02
CA LEU A 59 3.21 15.08 9.60
C LEU A 59 2.77 16.54 9.42
N ASP A 60 3.10 17.10 8.26
CA ASP A 60 2.69 18.46 7.93
C ASP A 60 1.20 18.55 7.73
N GLN A 61 0.59 19.63 8.22
CA GLN A 61 -0.84 19.84 8.15
C GLN A 61 -1.36 19.79 6.70
N ASP A 62 -0.67 20.45 5.76
CA ASP A 62 -1.07 20.47 4.34
C ASP A 62 -1.06 19.06 3.73
N SER A 63 -0.06 18.22 4.09
CA SER A 63 0.00 16.82 3.66
C SER A 63 -1.16 16.00 4.22
N VAL A 64 -1.49 16.18 5.49
CA VAL A 64 -2.60 15.51 6.16
C VAL A 64 -3.93 15.97 5.57
N ASP A 65 -4.12 17.27 5.35
CA ASP A 65 -5.34 17.83 4.76
C ASP A 65 -5.55 17.33 3.33
N LYS A 66 -4.48 17.26 2.53
CA LYS A 66 -4.53 16.71 1.17
C LYS A 66 -4.93 15.24 1.19
N PHE A 67 -4.29 14.42 2.03
CA PHE A 67 -4.62 13.00 2.19
C PHE A 67 -6.08 12.80 2.61
N LEU A 68 -6.56 13.51 3.63
CA LEU A 68 -7.94 13.40 4.08
C LEU A 68 -8.95 13.99 3.08
N GLY A 69 -8.52 14.93 2.24
CA GLY A 69 -9.29 15.38 1.08
C GLY A 69 -9.51 14.27 0.05
N LEU A 70 -8.48 13.48 -0.24
CA LEU A 70 -8.58 12.29 -1.11
C LEU A 70 -9.48 11.21 -0.50
N VAL A 71 -9.38 10.98 0.82
CA VAL A 71 -10.29 10.08 1.55
C VAL A 71 -11.74 10.53 1.40
N THR A 72 -12.01 11.81 1.66
CA THR A 72 -13.37 12.38 1.61
C THR A 72 -13.96 12.32 0.19
N ASP A 73 -13.15 12.59 -0.82
CA ASP A 73 -13.57 12.48 -2.23
C ASP A 73 -13.95 11.04 -2.57
N TYR A 74 -13.11 10.07 -2.18
CA TYR A 74 -13.39 8.65 -2.37
C TYR A 74 -14.68 8.22 -1.64
N ASP A 75 -14.82 8.52 -0.36
CA ASP A 75 -15.97 8.13 0.44
C ASP A 75 -17.27 8.77 -0.05
N SER A 76 -17.21 9.99 -0.57
CA SER A 76 -18.37 10.67 -1.16
C SER A 76 -18.98 9.91 -2.34
N ILE A 77 -18.16 9.11 -3.03
CA ILE A 77 -18.57 8.33 -4.22
C ILE A 77 -18.95 6.90 -3.84
N VAL A 78 -18.13 6.25 -3.00
CA VAL A 78 -18.25 4.81 -2.73
C VAL A 78 -18.69 4.47 -1.30
N GLY A 79 -18.86 5.45 -0.42
CA GLY A 79 -19.17 5.22 1.00
C GLY A 79 -20.44 4.42 1.28
N SER A 80 -21.36 4.31 0.30
CA SER A 80 -22.56 3.47 0.39
C SER A 80 -22.32 1.97 0.19
N VAL A 81 -21.07 1.55 -0.08
CA VAL A 81 -20.73 0.14 -0.41
C VAL A 81 -20.31 -0.66 0.84
N GLY A 82 -20.74 -0.27 2.02
CA GLY A 82 -20.49 -1.02 3.25
C GLY A 82 -19.13 -0.77 3.88
N LEU A 83 -18.60 0.45 3.74
CA LEU A 83 -17.37 0.86 4.41
C LEU A 83 -17.61 1.03 5.93
N THR A 84 -16.58 0.66 6.70
CA THR A 84 -16.59 0.83 8.17
C THR A 84 -16.30 2.28 8.53
N GLY A 85 -17.22 2.95 9.21
CA GLY A 85 -17.08 4.34 9.65
C GLY A 85 -16.17 4.48 10.86
N ASP A 86 -16.71 4.25 12.06
CA ASP A 86 -15.95 4.36 13.30
C ASP A 86 -14.98 3.19 13.48
N PHE A 87 -13.94 3.39 14.31
CA PHE A 87 -13.03 2.31 14.65
C PHE A 87 -13.75 1.15 15.32
N SER A 88 -13.61 -0.02 14.76
CA SER A 88 -14.17 -1.27 15.25
C SER A 88 -13.12 -2.38 15.26
N LYS A 89 -13.43 -3.50 15.92
CA LYS A 89 -12.52 -4.65 15.95
C LYS A 89 -12.10 -5.03 14.54
N PHE A 90 -10.79 -5.22 14.33
CA PHE A 90 -10.25 -5.60 13.03
C PHE A 90 -10.87 -6.91 12.54
N LYS A 91 -11.29 -6.91 11.29
CA LYS A 91 -11.75 -8.09 10.56
C LYS A 91 -11.28 -8.01 9.11
N LYS A 92 -10.96 -9.14 8.51
CA LYS A 92 -10.76 -9.20 7.06
C LYS A 92 -12.10 -8.87 6.39
N THR A 93 -12.08 -7.94 5.46
CA THR A 93 -13.26 -7.51 4.71
C THR A 93 -13.02 -7.76 3.24
N ASP A 94 -13.98 -8.43 2.59
CA ASP A 94 -14.01 -8.56 1.14
C ASP A 94 -14.89 -7.43 0.59
N TYR A 95 -14.26 -6.44 -0.05
CA TYR A 95 -14.97 -5.31 -0.65
C TYR A 95 -15.57 -5.69 -2.00
N ASN A 96 -16.73 -5.13 -2.31
CA ASN A 96 -17.34 -5.29 -3.63
C ASN A 96 -16.65 -4.36 -4.65
N VAL A 97 -15.47 -4.80 -5.12
CA VAL A 97 -14.61 -4.04 -6.04
C VAL A 97 -15.34 -3.66 -7.33
N GLU A 98 -16.15 -4.56 -7.90
CA GLU A 98 -16.93 -4.30 -9.12
C GLU A 98 -17.87 -3.10 -8.91
N LYS A 99 -18.63 -3.11 -7.82
CA LYS A 99 -19.55 -2.00 -7.49
C LYS A 99 -18.80 -0.70 -7.21
N ILE A 100 -17.66 -0.77 -6.54
CA ILE A 100 -16.81 0.41 -6.29
C ILE A 100 -16.32 0.99 -7.60
N SER A 101 -15.78 0.15 -8.50
CA SER A 101 -15.28 0.56 -9.82
C SER A 101 -16.37 1.20 -10.67
N ASP A 102 -17.58 0.63 -10.67
CA ASP A 102 -18.73 1.18 -11.40
C ASP A 102 -19.11 2.58 -10.91
N LEU A 103 -19.20 2.75 -9.58
CA LEU A 103 -19.52 4.05 -8.97
C LEU A 103 -18.43 5.08 -9.27
N TRP A 104 -17.17 4.67 -9.15
CA TRP A 104 -16.02 5.54 -9.39
C TRP A 104 -15.94 5.98 -10.85
N THR A 105 -15.96 5.03 -11.80
CA THR A 105 -15.89 5.31 -13.24
C THR A 105 -17.05 6.19 -13.70
N LYS A 106 -18.26 5.95 -13.19
CA LYS A 106 -19.42 6.81 -13.49
C LYS A 106 -19.20 8.27 -13.08
N LYS A 107 -18.44 8.51 -12.00
CA LYS A 107 -18.21 9.84 -11.45
C LYS A 107 -16.94 10.50 -11.98
N LYS A 108 -15.86 9.71 -12.15
CA LYS A 108 -14.50 10.20 -12.42
C LYS A 108 -13.98 9.88 -13.83
N GLY A 109 -14.75 9.09 -14.61
CA GLY A 109 -14.34 8.72 -15.97
C GLY A 109 -13.12 7.81 -15.97
N ASP A 110 -12.09 8.18 -16.72
CA ASP A 110 -10.84 7.42 -16.90
C ASP A 110 -9.78 7.69 -15.83
N PHE A 111 -10.05 8.57 -14.86
CA PHE A 111 -9.22 8.71 -13.66
C PHE A 111 -9.53 7.58 -12.70
N VAL A 112 -8.64 6.58 -12.59
CA VAL A 112 -8.87 5.39 -11.75
C VAL A 112 -8.69 5.65 -10.25
N GLY A 113 -8.19 6.82 -9.87
CA GLY A 113 -8.05 7.23 -8.48
C GLY A 113 -6.60 7.22 -7.98
N THR A 114 -6.42 6.99 -6.70
CA THR A 114 -5.10 6.96 -6.06
C THR A 114 -4.86 5.62 -5.38
N ASN A 115 -3.61 5.16 -5.38
CA ASN A 115 -3.21 3.90 -4.76
C ASN A 115 -2.38 4.10 -3.48
N CYS A 116 -1.83 3.01 -2.96
CA CYS A 116 -0.99 3.01 -1.76
C CYS A 116 0.23 3.94 -1.87
N ARG A 117 0.93 3.94 -3.02
CA ARG A 117 2.14 4.75 -3.24
C ARG A 117 1.82 6.25 -3.29
N ILE A 118 0.79 6.64 -4.06
CA ILE A 118 0.38 8.06 -4.18
C ILE A 118 -0.03 8.61 -2.82
N ASN A 119 -0.81 7.86 -2.05
CA ASN A 119 -1.29 8.29 -0.74
C ASN A 119 -0.18 8.35 0.31
N SER A 120 0.72 7.36 0.34
CA SER A 120 1.85 7.37 1.27
C SER A 120 2.83 8.49 0.95
N TYR A 121 3.12 8.75 -0.33
CA TYR A 121 3.93 9.90 -0.72
C TYR A 121 3.27 11.23 -0.36
N THR A 122 1.96 11.37 -0.56
CA THR A 122 1.20 12.56 -0.15
C THR A 122 1.44 12.90 1.33
N LEU A 123 1.46 11.88 2.20
CA LEU A 123 1.72 12.07 3.62
C LEU A 123 3.19 12.34 3.95
N LEU A 124 4.12 11.67 3.26
CA LEU A 124 5.53 11.59 3.67
C LEU A 124 6.46 12.55 2.91
N LYS A 125 6.03 13.20 1.82
CA LYS A 125 6.89 13.98 0.92
C LYS A 125 7.76 15.04 1.63
N ASN A 126 7.25 15.63 2.71
CA ASN A 126 7.99 16.61 3.52
C ASN A 126 8.69 15.98 4.73
N ARG A 127 8.72 14.66 4.86
CA ARG A 127 9.32 13.89 5.96
C ARG A 127 10.38 12.91 5.47
N ILE A 128 10.62 12.85 4.17
CA ILE A 128 11.69 12.06 3.55
C ILE A 128 12.53 13.01 2.72
N GLU A 129 13.84 13.06 2.99
CA GLU A 129 14.76 13.74 2.07
C GLU A 129 15.09 12.77 0.93
N ILE A 130 14.64 13.10 -0.27
CA ILE A 130 14.79 12.28 -1.48
C ILE A 130 15.97 12.82 -2.28
N PRO A 131 17.01 12.01 -2.57
CA PRO A 131 18.16 12.47 -3.31
C PRO A 131 17.83 12.69 -4.80
N LYS A 132 18.61 13.51 -5.47
CA LYS A 132 18.56 13.58 -6.93
C LYS A 132 19.32 12.39 -7.51
N MET A 133 18.57 11.48 -8.14
CA MET A 133 19.12 10.30 -8.80
C MET A 133 18.22 9.86 -9.94
N LYS A 134 18.75 8.99 -10.82
CA LYS A 134 17.93 8.44 -11.90
C LYS A 134 16.94 7.42 -11.35
N ALA A 135 15.68 7.57 -11.72
CA ALA A 135 14.63 6.60 -11.43
C ALA A 135 14.44 5.62 -12.58
N ASP A 136 14.10 4.37 -12.26
CA ASP A 136 13.44 3.44 -13.15
C ASP A 136 11.97 3.38 -12.79
N SER A 137 11.15 4.16 -13.49
CA SER A 137 9.73 4.35 -13.21
C SER A 137 8.81 3.55 -14.12
N GLU A 138 9.33 2.54 -14.82
CA GLU A 138 8.56 1.78 -15.81
C GLU A 138 7.31 1.14 -15.22
N LEU A 139 7.38 0.57 -14.01
CA LEU A 139 6.22 0.00 -13.32
C LEU A 139 5.26 1.04 -12.72
N LEU A 140 5.63 2.33 -12.76
CA LEU A 140 4.82 3.44 -12.21
C LEU A 140 3.97 4.13 -13.30
N PHE A 141 3.79 3.52 -14.48
CA PHE A 141 3.11 4.17 -15.59
C PHE A 141 1.64 4.49 -15.27
N VAL A 142 0.92 3.60 -14.56
CA VAL A 142 -0.46 3.85 -14.10
C VAL A 142 -0.48 4.95 -13.04
N ASP A 143 0.45 4.89 -12.07
CA ASP A 143 0.57 5.93 -11.04
C ASP A 143 0.82 7.31 -11.66
N ASN A 144 1.75 7.39 -12.61
CA ASN A 144 2.08 8.65 -13.30
C ASN A 144 0.92 9.19 -14.13
N ASP A 145 0.17 8.32 -14.84
CA ASP A 145 -1.02 8.70 -15.59
C ASP A 145 -2.11 9.29 -14.67
N ASP A 146 -2.33 8.65 -13.51
CA ASP A 146 -3.32 9.14 -12.55
C ASP A 146 -2.85 10.37 -11.77
N ILE A 147 -1.56 10.50 -11.47
CA ILE A 147 -1.01 11.75 -10.93
C ILE A 147 -1.31 12.92 -11.86
N ASP A 148 -1.11 12.73 -13.17
CA ASP A 148 -1.35 13.75 -14.19
C ASP A 148 -2.85 14.05 -14.36
N LYS A 149 -3.69 13.03 -14.52
CA LYS A 149 -5.15 13.16 -14.66
C LYS A 149 -5.79 13.81 -13.42
N GLY A 150 -5.36 13.37 -12.25
CA GLY A 150 -5.85 13.89 -10.97
C GLY A 150 -5.19 15.21 -10.55
N LYS A 151 -4.14 15.67 -11.26
CA LYS A 151 -3.30 16.82 -10.87
C LYS A 151 -2.85 16.71 -9.41
N ILE A 152 -2.39 15.49 -9.03
CA ILE A 152 -2.10 15.16 -7.63
C ILE A 152 -0.81 15.84 -7.18
N PHE A 153 0.23 15.81 -8.02
CA PHE A 153 1.55 16.36 -7.74
C PHE A 153 1.99 17.33 -8.84
N ASP A 154 2.86 18.28 -8.50
CA ASP A 154 3.64 19.03 -9.47
C ASP A 154 4.80 18.19 -10.01
N GLU A 155 5.54 18.73 -11.00
CA GLU A 155 6.63 18.01 -11.66
C GLU A 155 7.76 17.61 -10.69
N ALA A 156 8.06 18.47 -9.69
CA ALA A 156 9.10 18.18 -8.71
C ALA A 156 8.70 17.05 -7.75
N ASP A 157 7.47 17.09 -7.26
CA ASP A 157 6.89 16.02 -6.45
C ASP A 157 6.78 14.71 -7.25
N LYS A 158 6.41 14.76 -8.54
CA LYS A 158 6.33 13.59 -9.41
C LYS A 158 7.70 12.98 -9.67
N GLU A 159 8.73 13.79 -9.90
CA GLU A 159 10.12 13.29 -10.01
C GLU A 159 10.55 12.61 -8.71
N ALA A 160 10.33 13.22 -7.56
CA ALA A 160 10.66 12.66 -6.27
C ALA A 160 9.87 11.37 -5.96
N PHE A 161 8.59 11.31 -6.31
CA PHE A 161 7.76 10.10 -6.25
C PHE A 161 8.36 8.97 -7.08
N ASN A 162 8.75 9.24 -8.32
CA ASN A 162 9.36 8.24 -9.21
C ASN A 162 10.71 7.74 -8.68
N ILE A 163 11.49 8.59 -8.02
CA ILE A 163 12.74 8.19 -7.37
C ILE A 163 12.42 7.30 -6.14
N LEU A 164 11.51 7.70 -5.27
CA LEU A 164 11.19 6.93 -4.06
C LEU A 164 10.71 5.52 -4.36
N TYR A 165 9.91 5.35 -5.42
CA TYR A 165 9.29 4.07 -5.79
C TYR A 165 9.91 3.43 -7.04
N SER A 166 11.13 3.83 -7.41
CA SER A 166 11.89 3.25 -8.52
C SER A 166 12.06 1.73 -8.36
N ARG A 167 12.08 1.02 -9.49
CA ARG A 167 12.59 -0.36 -9.50
C ARG A 167 14.08 -0.38 -9.12
N VAL A 168 14.47 -1.39 -8.38
CA VAL A 168 15.86 -1.63 -7.97
C VAL A 168 16.35 -2.94 -8.59
N PRO A 169 17.38 -2.94 -9.44
CA PRO A 169 17.94 -4.16 -10.00
C PRO A 169 18.44 -5.11 -8.90
N THR A 170 18.22 -6.41 -9.09
CA THR A 170 18.65 -7.44 -8.15
C THR A 170 19.16 -8.69 -8.87
N GLU A 171 19.46 -9.71 -8.12
CA GLU A 171 20.01 -10.97 -8.61
C GLU A 171 18.91 -12.00 -8.87
N ALA A 172 19.15 -12.96 -9.77
CA ALA A 172 18.25 -14.09 -10.04
C ALA A 172 18.36 -15.12 -8.92
N THR A 173 17.76 -14.84 -7.76
CA THR A 173 17.77 -15.71 -6.59
C THR A 173 16.44 -15.63 -5.85
N THR A 174 16.09 -16.65 -5.09
CA THR A 174 14.94 -16.64 -4.18
C THR A 174 15.34 -16.29 -2.74
N ASP A 175 16.60 -15.97 -2.50
CA ASP A 175 17.10 -15.59 -1.17
C ASP A 175 16.70 -14.14 -0.83
N VAL A 176 15.74 -14.01 0.07
CA VAL A 176 15.23 -12.72 0.55
C VAL A 176 16.35 -11.83 1.13
N LYS A 177 17.39 -12.41 1.77
CA LYS A 177 18.49 -11.63 2.36
C LYS A 177 19.28 -10.85 1.31
N VAL A 178 19.48 -11.44 0.12
CA VAL A 178 20.14 -10.77 -1.00
C VAL A 178 19.32 -9.56 -1.43
N HIS A 179 18.02 -9.73 -1.58
CA HIS A 179 17.11 -8.67 -2.02
C HIS A 179 16.95 -7.57 -0.96
N ALA A 180 16.81 -7.96 0.31
CA ALA A 180 16.71 -7.02 1.41
C ALA A 180 17.94 -6.10 1.48
N LYS A 181 19.13 -6.67 1.33
CA LYS A 181 20.36 -5.88 1.27
C LYS A 181 20.35 -4.87 0.11
N LYS A 182 19.88 -5.26 -1.09
CA LYS A 182 19.75 -4.33 -2.24
C LYS A 182 18.81 -3.18 -1.93
N MET A 183 17.68 -3.45 -1.27
CA MET A 183 16.74 -2.40 -0.86
C MET A 183 17.30 -1.52 0.26
N GLU A 184 18.03 -2.07 1.23
CA GLU A 184 18.72 -1.29 2.25
C GLU A 184 19.78 -0.37 1.62
N GLU A 185 20.58 -0.87 0.66
CA GLU A 185 21.55 -0.08 -0.10
C GLU A 185 20.87 1.05 -0.87
N TYR A 186 19.73 0.78 -1.50
CA TYR A 186 18.95 1.79 -2.22
C TYR A 186 18.39 2.86 -1.26
N PHE A 187 17.69 2.44 -0.23
CA PHE A 187 17.07 3.36 0.73
C PHE A 187 18.08 4.08 1.64
N ALA A 188 19.33 3.62 1.74
CA ALA A 188 20.39 4.33 2.45
C ALA A 188 20.72 5.70 1.83
N HIS A 189 20.32 5.96 0.59
CA HIS A 189 20.45 7.28 -0.03
C HIS A 189 19.42 8.30 0.45
N PHE A 190 18.35 7.84 1.09
CA PHE A 190 17.26 8.68 1.60
C PHE A 190 17.42 8.97 3.08
N LYS A 191 16.80 10.06 3.56
CA LYS A 191 16.69 10.28 5.01
C LYS A 191 15.22 10.19 5.40
N PHE A 192 14.88 9.16 6.12
CA PHE A 192 13.54 8.91 6.62
C PHE A 192 13.29 9.55 7.98
N ASN A 193 12.03 9.78 8.30
CA ASN A 193 11.62 10.25 9.62
C ASN A 193 11.31 9.05 10.53
N GLU A 194 11.78 9.11 11.78
CA GLU A 194 11.59 8.01 12.73
C GLU A 194 10.18 7.92 13.33
N ASN A 195 9.44 9.03 13.34
CA ASN A 195 8.09 9.09 13.91
C ASN A 195 6.98 9.05 12.88
N ALA A 196 7.30 9.26 11.59
CA ALA A 196 6.40 9.09 10.47
C ALA A 196 7.07 8.11 9.49
N ARG A 197 6.82 6.83 9.69
CA ARG A 197 7.57 5.74 9.05
C ARG A 197 6.87 5.25 7.79
N MET A 198 7.64 4.99 6.76
CA MET A 198 7.21 4.31 5.55
C MET A 198 7.35 2.79 5.77
N LEU A 199 6.24 2.07 5.83
CA LEU A 199 6.27 0.60 5.82
C LEU A 199 5.96 0.12 4.44
N SER A 200 6.89 -0.58 3.79
CA SER A 200 6.75 -1.08 2.43
C SER A 200 6.90 -2.59 2.35
N VAL A 201 6.07 -3.19 1.51
CA VAL A 201 6.17 -4.59 1.10
C VAL A 201 6.91 -4.60 -0.23
N ILE A 202 8.08 -5.20 -0.24
CA ILE A 202 8.92 -5.32 -1.43
C ILE A 202 8.61 -6.62 -2.14
N VAL A 203 8.44 -6.55 -3.45
CA VAL A 203 8.14 -7.66 -4.32
C VAL A 203 9.28 -7.86 -5.31
N HIS A 204 9.67 -9.11 -5.53
CA HIS A 204 10.62 -9.51 -6.56
C HIS A 204 9.85 -9.79 -7.86
N ASP A 205 10.32 -9.19 -8.97
CA ASP A 205 9.81 -9.41 -10.32
C ASP A 205 10.94 -9.91 -11.25
N ASN A 206 10.63 -10.86 -12.13
CA ASN A 206 11.59 -11.43 -13.08
C ASN A 206 11.07 -11.43 -14.54
N LEU A 207 10.02 -10.66 -14.84
CA LEU A 207 9.42 -10.63 -16.17
C LEU A 207 10.31 -9.90 -17.19
N ASP A 208 10.98 -8.85 -16.77
CA ASP A 208 11.87 -8.04 -17.59
C ASP A 208 13.20 -7.78 -16.85
N GLY A 209 13.94 -8.87 -16.62
CA GLY A 209 15.09 -8.87 -15.71
C GLY A 209 14.66 -9.02 -14.25
N ASN A 210 15.65 -9.16 -13.35
CA ASN A 210 15.36 -9.30 -11.94
C ASN A 210 15.36 -7.93 -11.27
N THR A 211 14.21 -7.51 -10.77
CA THR A 211 14.02 -6.22 -10.10
C THR A 211 13.22 -6.36 -8.82
N LEU A 212 13.41 -5.40 -7.93
CA LEU A 212 12.60 -5.22 -6.72
C LEU A 212 11.80 -3.94 -6.85
N PHE A 213 10.57 -3.95 -6.36
CA PHE A 213 9.73 -2.76 -6.33
C PHE A 213 8.84 -2.73 -5.10
N VAL A 214 8.35 -1.55 -4.76
CA VAL A 214 7.38 -1.37 -3.67
C VAL A 214 6.00 -1.82 -4.16
N GLY A 215 5.61 -3.05 -3.83
CA GLY A 215 4.33 -3.64 -4.20
C GLY A 215 3.18 -3.09 -3.36
N HIS A 216 3.43 -2.77 -2.09
CA HIS A 216 2.49 -2.08 -1.22
C HIS A 216 3.21 -1.17 -0.23
N VAL A 217 2.54 -0.14 0.24
CA VAL A 217 3.10 0.81 1.21
C VAL A 217 2.01 1.50 2.01
N GLY A 218 2.32 1.79 3.27
CA GLY A 218 1.49 2.62 4.15
C GLY A 218 2.36 3.44 5.10
N VAL A 219 1.72 4.29 5.88
CA VAL A 219 2.37 5.20 6.82
C VAL A 219 2.04 4.82 8.24
N LEU A 220 3.08 4.66 9.06
CA LEU A 220 2.99 4.33 10.47
C LEU A 220 3.39 5.52 11.32
N VAL A 221 2.54 5.90 12.26
CA VAL A 221 2.84 6.92 13.28
C VAL A 221 2.58 6.37 14.68
N PRO A 222 3.33 6.82 15.70
CA PRO A 222 3.02 6.49 17.09
C PRO A 222 1.65 7.06 17.50
N ALA A 223 0.93 6.33 18.35
CA ALA A 223 -0.19 6.81 19.12
C ALA A 223 0.10 6.55 20.60
N LYS A 224 -0.66 7.11 21.54
CA LYS A 224 -0.33 7.14 22.96
C LYS A 224 0.27 5.82 23.50
N ASP A 225 -0.43 4.70 23.32
CA ASP A 225 -0.02 3.37 23.79
C ASP A 225 -0.13 2.32 22.65
N SER A 226 0.00 2.77 21.40
CA SER A 226 -0.25 1.98 20.20
C SER A 226 0.41 2.63 18.99
N TYR A 227 0.10 2.13 17.82
CA TYR A 227 0.52 2.68 16.53
C TYR A 227 -0.69 2.83 15.61
N LEU A 228 -0.73 3.92 14.86
CA LEU A 228 -1.69 4.10 13.77
C LEU A 228 -0.99 3.80 12.44
N PHE A 229 -1.51 2.83 11.71
CA PHE A 229 -1.09 2.53 10.34
C PHE A 229 -2.19 2.96 9.38
N VAL A 230 -1.86 3.78 8.38
CA VAL A 230 -2.80 4.23 7.34
C VAL A 230 -2.32 3.77 5.98
N GLU A 231 -3.26 3.27 5.17
CA GLU A 231 -2.99 2.76 3.83
C GLU A 231 -4.18 3.01 2.89
N LYS A 232 -3.93 3.08 1.59
CA LYS A 232 -4.94 2.86 0.55
C LYS A 232 -4.73 1.45 0.02
N LEU A 233 -5.75 0.61 0.05
CA LEU A 233 -5.57 -0.82 -0.24
C LEU A 233 -5.17 -1.08 -1.69
N THR A 234 -5.95 -0.57 -2.63
CA THR A 234 -5.68 -0.59 -4.08
C THR A 234 -6.19 0.70 -4.72
N PHE A 235 -6.18 0.83 -6.04
CA PHE A 235 -6.87 1.92 -6.70
C PHE A 235 -8.38 1.91 -6.40
N GLU A 236 -8.99 0.73 -6.44
CA GLU A 236 -10.43 0.55 -6.22
C GLU A 236 -10.77 0.44 -4.74
N GLU A 237 -10.10 -0.47 -4.02
CA GLU A 237 -10.40 -0.77 -2.62
C GLU A 237 -10.13 0.42 -1.69
N PRO A 238 -10.83 0.51 -0.54
CA PRO A 238 -10.86 1.71 0.27
C PRO A 238 -9.56 2.07 0.97
N TYR A 239 -9.57 3.26 1.56
CA TYR A 239 -8.64 3.66 2.61
C TYR A 239 -8.86 2.81 3.85
N GLN A 240 -7.79 2.59 4.59
CA GLN A 240 -7.85 1.88 5.86
C GLN A 240 -6.90 2.52 6.87
N ALA A 241 -7.42 2.80 8.05
CA ALA A 241 -6.66 3.16 9.22
C ALA A 241 -6.77 2.04 10.25
N ILE A 242 -5.65 1.53 10.75
CA ILE A 242 -5.63 0.45 11.74
C ILE A 242 -4.79 0.89 12.93
N LYS A 243 -5.33 0.70 14.13
CA LYS A 243 -4.59 0.86 15.38
C LYS A 243 -4.07 -0.51 15.82
N PHE A 244 -2.75 -0.63 15.92
CA PHE A 244 -2.06 -1.83 16.39
C PHE A 244 -1.41 -1.59 17.75
N ALA A 245 -1.33 -2.63 18.58
CA ALA A 245 -0.68 -2.53 19.88
C ALA A 245 0.84 -2.34 19.75
N THR A 246 1.45 -3.01 18.79
CA THR A 246 2.90 -3.00 18.56
C THR A 246 3.24 -2.82 17.08
N LYS A 247 4.48 -2.48 16.77
CA LYS A 247 4.98 -2.46 15.37
C LYS A 247 5.04 -3.87 14.79
N GLU A 248 5.38 -4.85 15.59
CA GLU A 248 5.43 -6.26 15.20
C GLU A 248 4.06 -6.76 14.72
N ASP A 249 2.96 -6.27 15.30
CA ASP A 249 1.61 -6.58 14.82
C ASP A 249 1.35 -5.99 13.42
N VAL A 250 1.89 -4.79 13.12
CA VAL A 250 1.80 -4.22 11.78
C VAL A 250 2.59 -5.05 10.77
N TYR A 251 3.80 -5.45 11.11
CA TYR A 251 4.64 -6.28 10.24
C TYR A 251 3.97 -7.62 9.94
N LYS A 252 3.44 -8.30 10.95
CA LYS A 252 2.67 -9.55 10.78
C LYS A 252 1.42 -9.36 9.91
N TYR A 253 0.73 -8.24 10.07
CA TYR A 253 -0.41 -7.90 9.21
C TYR A 253 0.02 -7.82 7.75
N LEU A 254 1.07 -7.06 7.45
CA LEU A 254 1.58 -6.90 6.08
C LEU A 254 2.12 -8.22 5.52
N GLU A 255 2.91 -8.97 6.29
CA GLU A 255 3.41 -10.28 5.88
C GLU A 255 2.26 -11.23 5.53
N THR A 256 1.29 -11.39 6.45
CA THR A 256 0.16 -12.30 6.25
C THR A 256 -0.67 -11.93 5.02
N LYS A 257 -0.83 -10.62 4.75
CA LYS A 257 -1.63 -10.13 3.64
C LYS A 257 -0.96 -10.35 2.28
N TYR A 258 0.36 -10.25 2.23
CA TYR A 258 1.11 -10.25 0.97
C TYR A 258 1.99 -11.49 0.75
N GLN A 259 2.03 -12.45 1.66
CA GLN A 259 2.89 -13.64 1.59
C GLN A 259 2.72 -14.49 0.32
N ASP A 260 1.55 -14.42 -0.32
CA ASP A 260 1.23 -15.22 -1.51
C ASP A 260 1.62 -14.52 -2.82
N TYR A 261 2.18 -13.31 -2.76
CA TYR A 261 2.71 -12.61 -3.94
C TYR A 261 4.09 -13.15 -4.32
N THR A 262 4.12 -14.37 -4.79
CA THR A 262 5.32 -15.08 -5.20
C THR A 262 5.04 -16.01 -6.37
N GLY A 263 6.08 -16.56 -6.98
CA GLY A 263 5.98 -17.46 -8.13
C GLY A 263 7.28 -18.20 -8.37
N GLU A 264 7.36 -18.93 -9.46
CA GLU A 264 8.55 -19.68 -9.83
C GLU A 264 9.75 -18.74 -10.03
N GLY A 265 10.85 -19.01 -9.32
CA GLY A 265 12.07 -18.21 -9.36
C GLY A 265 12.00 -16.86 -8.63
N LEU A 266 10.88 -16.55 -7.99
CA LEU A 266 10.70 -15.32 -7.22
C LEU A 266 10.96 -15.54 -5.72
N ALA A 267 11.61 -14.58 -5.09
CA ALA A 267 11.68 -14.51 -3.65
C ALA A 267 10.31 -14.16 -3.06
N LYS A 268 10.06 -14.58 -1.82
CA LYS A 268 8.88 -14.13 -1.08
C LYS A 268 8.94 -12.62 -0.85
N PRO A 269 7.77 -11.95 -0.82
CA PRO A 269 7.72 -10.56 -0.39
C PRO A 269 8.31 -10.38 1.00
N PHE A 270 8.91 -9.24 1.24
CA PHE A 270 9.49 -8.89 2.53
C PHE A 270 9.18 -7.43 2.90
N ILE A 271 9.34 -7.10 4.18
CA ILE A 271 8.92 -5.80 4.71
C ILE A 271 10.16 -4.95 4.99
N MET A 272 10.08 -3.69 4.54
CA MET A 272 11.00 -2.64 4.96
C MET A 272 10.27 -1.67 5.90
N ASP A 273 10.92 -1.30 6.99
CA ASP A 273 10.52 -0.23 7.89
C ASP A 273 11.49 0.93 7.68
N ASN A 274 11.06 1.93 6.92
CA ASN A 274 11.94 2.93 6.31
C ASN A 274 13.03 2.25 5.47
N GLU A 275 14.31 2.49 5.80
CA GLU A 275 15.47 1.90 5.11
C GLU A 275 15.89 0.53 5.65
N LYS A 276 15.19 -0.01 6.65
CA LYS A 276 15.62 -1.25 7.32
C LYS A 276 14.73 -2.43 6.96
N TRP A 277 15.38 -3.54 6.63
CA TRP A 277 14.69 -4.81 6.50
C TRP A 277 14.17 -5.30 7.86
N VAL A 278 12.91 -5.73 7.89
CA VAL A 278 12.29 -6.40 9.03
C VAL A 278 12.49 -7.91 8.86
N GLU A 279 13.48 -8.46 9.54
CA GLU A 279 13.69 -9.92 9.60
C GLU A 279 12.64 -10.53 10.52
N MET A 280 11.73 -11.37 9.96
CA MET A 280 10.63 -12.03 10.68
C MET A 280 10.85 -13.54 10.78
#